data_ee53444b8248593aa0300d8b55dbe29f
#
_entry.id   ee53444b8248593aa0300d8b55dbe29f
#
_cell.length_a   1.000
_cell.length_b   1.000
_cell.length_c   1.000
_cell.angle_alpha   90.00
_cell.angle_beta   90.00
_cell.angle_gamma   90.00
#
_symmetry.space_group_name_H-M   'P 1'
#
loop_
_entity.id
_entity.type
_entity.pdbx_description
1 polymer ?
#
loop_
_entity_poly.entity_id
_entity_poly.type
_entity_poly.pdbx_seq_one_letter_code
_entity_poly.pdbx_strand_id
1 'polypeptide(L)'
;MFYRYEIKKHGGRDVLYLYMSMGEEESNEFVNRDNVSIEERIKRFINQNNINYSNGPVYLVMNGIVVKSMDISSRKVNVETLDEEIPYTNNKFIVRVKNEYETISMKLSDYLLGLMLTNVNYDFDIEVLKSVAILYRTYAYKQMGKIGYIEIDDHFAKFRNISYYKLLWFKDYDKISKNMLRAINETECMFITYNNIFIKPYIHNTNNGNTDVLPNVEYLVKVPSLWDLTSSMYLNITRYTVEKVAQLLNLDKDDLFGIKILDLTEGGCINKVKVGYTIFDGEEFRQNLNLPSKDMTILIDDKYITFVNRGHGDNLGLSLNGSAELAKAGCNYLQILNYYFPTCKIKKYV
;
A
#
# COMPACT_ATOMS: atom_id res chain seq x y z
N MET A 1 -21.57 -13.43 18.32
CA MET A 1 -22.29 -14.12 17.23
C MET A 1 -22.60 -13.10 16.13
N PHE A 2 -22.66 -13.53 14.83
CA PHE A 2 -23.03 -12.60 13.75
C PHE A 2 -24.52 -12.27 13.85
N TYR A 3 -24.87 -10.98 13.79
CA TYR A 3 -26.26 -10.51 13.91
C TYR A 3 -26.76 -9.77 12.68
N ARG A 4 -25.87 -9.33 11.79
CA ARG A 4 -26.18 -8.59 10.57
C ARG A 4 -25.15 -8.88 9.51
N TYR A 5 -25.54 -8.80 8.25
CA TYR A 5 -24.63 -8.82 7.13
C TYR A 5 -25.00 -7.74 6.10
N GLU A 6 -24.03 -7.30 5.33
CA GLU A 6 -24.21 -6.45 4.16
C GLU A 6 -23.28 -6.91 3.05
N ILE A 7 -23.76 -6.88 1.81
CA ILE A 7 -22.91 -7.07 0.64
C ILE A 7 -22.79 -5.72 -0.06
N LYS A 8 -21.57 -5.23 -0.20
CA LYS A 8 -21.26 -3.95 -0.87
C LYS A 8 -20.33 -4.19 -2.05
N LYS A 9 -20.57 -3.47 -3.14
CA LYS A 9 -19.63 -3.50 -4.29
C LYS A 9 -18.49 -2.53 -4.06
N HIS A 10 -17.26 -3.03 -4.13
CA HIS A 10 -16.05 -2.26 -4.08
C HIS A 10 -15.15 -2.62 -5.27
N GLY A 11 -14.89 -1.66 -6.16
CA GLY A 11 -14.07 -1.92 -7.35
C GLY A 11 -14.63 -3.02 -8.27
N GLY A 12 -15.97 -3.13 -8.37
CA GLY A 12 -16.65 -4.16 -9.16
C GLY A 12 -16.73 -5.55 -8.51
N ARG A 13 -16.21 -5.73 -7.29
CA ARG A 13 -16.27 -6.99 -6.52
C ARG A 13 -17.28 -6.87 -5.39
N ASP A 14 -17.96 -7.97 -5.11
CA ASP A 14 -18.80 -8.07 -3.92
C ASP A 14 -17.93 -8.31 -2.69
N VAL A 15 -18.20 -7.58 -1.61
CA VAL A 15 -17.54 -7.68 -0.31
C VAL A 15 -18.61 -7.95 0.74
N LEU A 16 -18.45 -9.02 1.48
CA LEU A 16 -19.37 -9.41 2.56
C LEU A 16 -18.89 -8.82 3.88
N TYR A 17 -19.71 -7.99 4.50
CA TYR A 17 -19.50 -7.48 5.86
C TYR A 17 -20.35 -8.28 6.83
N LEU A 18 -19.72 -8.90 7.83
CA LEU A 18 -20.39 -9.61 8.91
C LEU A 18 -20.26 -8.82 10.20
N TYR A 19 -21.35 -8.37 10.74
CA TYR A 19 -21.41 -7.59 11.97
C TYR A 19 -21.57 -8.52 13.17
N MET A 20 -20.72 -8.31 14.18
CA MET A 20 -20.67 -9.09 15.42
C MET A 20 -21.03 -8.22 16.60
N SER A 21 -21.85 -8.73 17.52
CA SER A 21 -22.03 -8.18 18.87
C SER A 21 -21.30 -9.05 19.87
N MET A 22 -20.51 -8.42 20.74
CA MET A 22 -19.91 -9.07 21.90
C MET A 22 -20.14 -8.23 23.14
N GLY A 23 -20.52 -8.88 24.24
CA GLY A 23 -20.46 -8.27 25.57
C GLY A 23 -18.99 -8.04 25.97
N GLU A 24 -18.74 -7.07 26.82
CA GLU A 24 -17.38 -6.67 27.25
C GLU A 24 -16.54 -7.81 27.85
N GLU A 25 -17.16 -8.89 28.33
CA GLU A 25 -16.47 -10.04 28.96
C GLU A 25 -16.03 -11.14 27.99
N GLU A 26 -16.50 -11.14 26.72
CA GLU A 26 -16.27 -12.26 25.78
C GLU A 26 -15.12 -12.01 24.80
N SER A 27 -14.44 -10.87 24.84
CA SER A 27 -13.41 -10.51 23.83
C SER A 27 -12.19 -11.43 23.81
N ASN A 28 -11.84 -12.07 24.92
CA ASN A 28 -10.67 -12.95 25.02
C ASN A 28 -11.00 -14.46 24.91
N GLU A 29 -12.27 -14.86 25.06
CA GLU A 29 -12.68 -16.27 24.99
C GLU A 29 -13.21 -16.72 23.63
N PHE A 30 -13.41 -15.79 22.69
CA PHE A 30 -14.05 -16.08 21.39
C PHE A 30 -13.27 -17.04 20.50
N VAL A 31 -11.99 -17.24 20.77
CA VAL A 31 -11.11 -18.12 19.96
C VAL A 31 -11.20 -19.60 20.38
N ASN A 32 -11.73 -19.94 21.56
CA ASN A 32 -11.50 -21.26 22.16
C ASN A 32 -12.72 -22.11 22.56
N ARG A 33 -13.97 -21.67 22.35
CA ARG A 33 -15.11 -22.44 22.95
C ARG A 33 -15.49 -23.74 22.23
N ASP A 34 -15.24 -23.94 20.93
CA ASP A 34 -15.73 -25.12 20.21
C ASP A 34 -14.75 -25.79 19.23
N ASN A 35 -13.46 -25.50 19.25
CA ASN A 35 -12.49 -25.97 18.22
C ASN A 35 -12.92 -25.74 16.73
N VAL A 36 -13.90 -24.89 16.49
CA VAL A 36 -14.40 -24.55 15.16
C VAL A 36 -13.75 -23.27 14.70
N SER A 37 -13.04 -23.31 13.58
CA SER A 37 -12.36 -22.14 13.02
C SER A 37 -13.36 -21.02 12.69
N ILE A 38 -12.89 -19.76 12.71
CA ILE A 38 -13.72 -18.61 12.34
C ILE A 38 -14.22 -18.73 10.89
N GLU A 39 -13.42 -19.33 10.01
CA GLU A 39 -13.76 -19.64 8.62
C GLU A 39 -14.97 -20.56 8.52
N GLU A 40 -14.99 -21.59 9.32
CA GLU A 40 -16.09 -22.54 9.34
C GLU A 40 -17.38 -21.93 9.92
N ARG A 41 -17.25 -21.07 10.92
CA ARG A 41 -18.39 -20.30 11.47
C ARG A 41 -18.97 -19.33 10.44
N ILE A 42 -18.12 -18.67 9.65
CA ILE A 42 -18.53 -17.79 8.55
C ILE A 42 -19.27 -18.61 7.48
N LYS A 43 -18.72 -19.74 7.05
CA LYS A 43 -19.36 -20.62 6.07
C LYS A 43 -20.72 -21.10 6.55
N ARG A 44 -20.82 -21.52 7.81
CA ARG A 44 -22.11 -21.93 8.43
C ARG A 44 -23.12 -20.78 8.41
N PHE A 45 -22.69 -19.57 8.79
CA PHE A 45 -23.56 -18.40 8.79
C PHE A 45 -24.07 -18.05 7.38
N ILE A 46 -23.17 -18.05 6.38
CA ILE A 46 -23.52 -17.82 4.97
C ILE A 46 -24.57 -18.83 4.51
N ASN A 47 -24.36 -20.12 4.79
CA ASN A 47 -25.25 -21.18 4.39
C ASN A 47 -26.62 -21.12 5.13
N GLN A 48 -26.61 -20.89 6.44
CA GLN A 48 -27.82 -20.80 7.26
C GLN A 48 -28.74 -19.63 6.89
N ASN A 49 -28.16 -18.55 6.40
CA ASN A 49 -28.89 -17.34 6.00
C ASN A 49 -29.13 -17.25 4.49
N ASN A 50 -28.82 -18.32 3.72
CA ASN A 50 -28.94 -18.35 2.26
C ASN A 50 -28.33 -17.13 1.58
N ILE A 51 -27.17 -16.66 2.08
CA ILE A 51 -26.50 -15.48 1.56
C ILE A 51 -25.89 -15.86 0.21
N ASN A 52 -26.33 -15.21 -0.86
CA ASN A 52 -25.77 -15.41 -2.20
C ASN A 52 -24.40 -14.72 -2.32
N TYR A 53 -23.40 -15.35 -1.69
CA TYR A 53 -22.02 -14.89 -1.65
C TYR A 53 -21.09 -16.08 -1.78
N SER A 54 -20.48 -16.23 -2.95
CA SER A 54 -19.69 -17.43 -3.26
C SER A 54 -18.18 -17.21 -3.20
N ASN A 55 -17.70 -16.02 -3.53
CA ASN A 55 -16.26 -15.73 -3.64
C ASN A 55 -15.97 -14.25 -3.46
N GLY A 56 -15.23 -13.90 -2.42
CA GLY A 56 -14.78 -12.52 -2.17
C GLY A 56 -14.30 -12.31 -0.75
N PRO A 57 -13.78 -11.13 -0.42
CA PRO A 57 -13.34 -10.81 0.92
C PRO A 57 -14.51 -10.71 1.89
N VAL A 58 -14.34 -11.30 3.08
CA VAL A 58 -15.28 -11.17 4.20
C VAL A 58 -14.64 -10.31 5.27
N TYR A 59 -15.35 -9.28 5.68
CA TYR A 59 -14.93 -8.40 6.77
C TYR A 59 -15.76 -8.66 8.02
N LEU A 60 -15.08 -8.91 9.12
CA LEU A 60 -15.71 -8.99 10.44
C LEU A 60 -15.72 -7.61 11.06
N VAL A 61 -16.90 -7.09 11.34
CA VAL A 61 -17.11 -5.73 11.88
C VAL A 61 -17.62 -5.83 13.31
N MET A 62 -16.95 -5.16 14.23
CA MET A 62 -17.32 -5.05 15.64
C MET A 62 -17.32 -3.59 16.06
N ASN A 63 -18.43 -3.10 16.63
CA ASN A 63 -18.62 -1.70 17.02
C ASN A 63 -18.27 -0.69 15.88
N GLY A 64 -18.60 -1.05 14.63
CA GLY A 64 -18.29 -0.22 13.47
C GLY A 64 -16.84 -0.30 12.97
N ILE A 65 -15.98 -1.08 13.63
CA ILE A 65 -14.56 -1.26 13.27
C ILE A 65 -14.38 -2.65 12.66
N VAL A 66 -13.64 -2.75 11.58
CA VAL A 66 -13.24 -4.04 11.00
C VAL A 66 -12.14 -4.65 11.87
N VAL A 67 -12.47 -5.74 12.57
CA VAL A 67 -11.55 -6.42 13.48
C VAL A 67 -10.80 -7.57 12.81
N LYS A 68 -11.34 -8.13 11.74
CA LYS A 68 -10.70 -9.18 10.95
C LYS A 68 -11.21 -9.16 9.51
N SER A 69 -10.33 -9.43 8.56
CA SER A 69 -10.70 -9.68 7.17
C SER A 69 -10.30 -11.08 6.76
N MET A 70 -11.10 -11.70 5.93
CA MET A 70 -10.84 -13.03 5.39
C MET A 70 -11.23 -13.04 3.91
N ASP A 71 -10.33 -13.47 3.06
CA ASP A 71 -10.67 -13.81 1.67
C ASP A 71 -11.01 -15.30 1.61
N ILE A 72 -12.29 -15.62 1.36
CA ILE A 72 -12.76 -17.01 1.22
C ILE A 72 -12.48 -17.49 -0.21
N SER A 73 -12.06 -16.62 -1.12
CA SER A 73 -11.75 -17.00 -2.50
C SER A 73 -10.45 -17.77 -2.57
N SER A 74 -10.53 -19.06 -2.78
CA SER A 74 -9.41 -19.90 -3.22
C SER A 74 -9.01 -19.61 -4.67
N ARG A 75 -9.08 -18.36 -5.13
CA ARG A 75 -8.72 -18.00 -6.50
C ARG A 75 -7.25 -18.30 -6.74
N LYS A 76 -6.99 -19.30 -7.57
CA LYS A 76 -5.69 -19.45 -8.20
C LYS A 76 -5.44 -18.21 -9.05
N VAL A 77 -4.46 -17.42 -8.67
CA VAL A 77 -3.97 -16.34 -9.52
C VAL A 77 -3.10 -16.97 -10.60
N ASN A 78 -3.51 -16.84 -11.84
CA ASN A 78 -2.74 -17.36 -12.97
C ASN A 78 -1.54 -16.45 -13.22
N VAL A 79 -0.34 -17.04 -13.22
CA VAL A 79 0.88 -16.42 -13.70
C VAL A 79 1.01 -16.78 -15.17
N GLU A 80 1.05 -15.78 -16.04
CA GLU A 80 1.31 -15.97 -17.46
C GLU A 80 2.80 -16.22 -17.67
N THR A 81 3.17 -17.46 -18.02
CA THR A 81 4.56 -17.81 -18.35
C THR A 81 4.80 -17.52 -19.82
N LEU A 82 5.83 -16.76 -20.13
CA LEU A 82 6.22 -16.40 -21.49
C LEU A 82 7.60 -16.99 -21.78
N ASP A 83 7.69 -17.75 -22.87
CA ASP A 83 8.95 -18.30 -23.41
C ASP A 83 9.78 -17.23 -24.16
N GLU A 84 9.45 -15.97 -24.01
CA GLU A 84 10.18 -14.85 -24.58
C GLU A 84 11.32 -14.47 -23.65
N GLU A 85 12.56 -14.57 -24.11
CA GLU A 85 13.71 -13.97 -23.45
C GLU A 85 13.55 -12.45 -23.48
N ILE A 86 13.14 -11.85 -22.36
CA ILE A 86 13.46 -10.44 -22.17
C ILE A 86 14.96 -10.41 -21.87
N PRO A 87 15.78 -9.74 -22.70
CA PRO A 87 17.16 -9.49 -22.34
C PRO A 87 17.17 -8.92 -20.92
N TYR A 88 17.96 -9.53 -19.99
CA TYR A 88 18.22 -8.95 -18.67
C TYR A 88 17.31 -9.37 -17.49
N THR A 89 16.57 -10.48 -17.59
CA THR A 89 15.60 -10.88 -16.55
C THR A 89 16.21 -11.40 -15.24
N ASN A 90 17.47 -11.83 -15.25
CA ASN A 90 18.05 -12.45 -14.06
C ASN A 90 18.60 -11.40 -13.07
N ASN A 91 18.58 -11.74 -11.78
CA ASN A 91 19.04 -10.90 -10.69
C ASN A 91 20.54 -10.55 -10.74
N LYS A 92 21.33 -11.26 -11.53
CA LYS A 92 22.77 -11.00 -11.74
C LYS A 92 23.03 -9.92 -12.79
N PHE A 93 22.00 -9.50 -13.54
CA PHE A 93 22.14 -8.47 -14.54
C PHE A 93 22.69 -7.16 -13.96
N ILE A 94 23.62 -6.52 -14.70
CA ILE A 94 24.21 -5.26 -14.29
C ILE A 94 23.34 -4.12 -14.80
N VAL A 95 22.75 -3.41 -13.86
CA VAL A 95 21.99 -2.18 -14.11
C VAL A 95 22.87 -0.96 -13.90
N ARG A 96 22.62 0.09 -14.67
CA ARG A 96 23.20 1.41 -14.47
C ARG A 96 22.20 2.26 -13.73
N VAL A 97 22.60 2.74 -12.55
CA VAL A 97 21.77 3.58 -11.67
C VAL A 97 22.37 4.97 -11.64
N LYS A 98 21.59 5.96 -12.06
CA LYS A 98 21.99 7.35 -12.16
C LYS A 98 21.36 8.17 -11.04
N ASN A 99 22.17 8.94 -10.34
CA ASN A 99 21.75 10.03 -9.46
C ASN A 99 22.19 11.38 -10.04
N GLU A 100 22.03 12.46 -9.30
CA GLU A 100 22.41 13.82 -9.73
C GLU A 100 23.92 13.98 -10.01
N TYR A 101 24.76 13.13 -9.42
CA TYR A 101 26.23 13.30 -9.41
C TYR A 101 26.96 12.28 -10.27
N GLU A 102 26.44 11.03 -10.32
CA GLU A 102 27.15 9.92 -10.93
C GLU A 102 26.21 8.82 -11.47
N THR A 103 26.79 7.95 -12.30
CA THR A 103 26.13 6.71 -12.74
C THR A 103 26.92 5.51 -12.22
N ILE A 104 26.29 4.68 -11.39
CA ILE A 104 26.91 3.53 -10.74
C ILE A 104 26.37 2.27 -11.42
N SER A 105 27.27 1.32 -11.73
CA SER A 105 26.89 -0.01 -12.20
C SER A 105 26.81 -0.99 -11.03
N MET A 106 25.71 -1.72 -10.90
CA MET A 106 25.50 -2.71 -9.85
C MET A 106 24.62 -3.86 -10.32
N LYS A 107 24.59 -4.97 -9.57
CA LYS A 107 23.64 -6.05 -9.85
C LYS A 107 22.21 -5.58 -9.62
N LEU A 108 21.26 -6.07 -10.41
CA LEU A 108 19.83 -5.78 -10.20
C LEU A 108 19.39 -6.18 -8.79
N SER A 109 19.84 -7.35 -8.28
CA SER A 109 19.56 -7.77 -6.91
C SER A 109 20.00 -6.75 -5.86
N ASP A 110 21.17 -6.13 -6.05
CA ASP A 110 21.71 -5.15 -5.09
C ASP A 110 20.92 -3.83 -5.14
N TYR A 111 20.48 -3.44 -6.34
CA TYR A 111 19.58 -2.29 -6.52
C TYR A 111 18.23 -2.53 -5.84
N LEU A 112 17.59 -3.68 -6.10
CA LEU A 112 16.32 -4.03 -5.49
C LEU A 112 16.42 -4.12 -3.96
N LEU A 113 17.50 -4.72 -3.47
CA LEU A 113 17.75 -4.82 -2.03
C LEU A 113 17.92 -3.43 -1.41
N GLY A 114 18.66 -2.53 -2.07
CA GLY A 114 18.85 -1.15 -1.62
C GLY A 114 17.52 -0.39 -1.51
N LEU A 115 16.62 -0.56 -2.48
CA LEU A 115 15.25 -0.02 -2.41
C LEU A 115 14.47 -0.62 -1.24
N MET A 116 14.47 -1.94 -1.10
CA MET A 116 13.71 -2.62 -0.05
C MET A 116 14.19 -2.23 1.35
N LEU A 117 15.50 -2.24 1.59
CA LEU A 117 16.08 -1.86 2.89
C LEU A 117 15.81 -0.40 3.27
N THR A 118 15.60 0.48 2.28
CA THR A 118 15.33 1.91 2.52
C THR A 118 13.86 2.19 2.82
N ASN A 119 12.94 1.45 2.20
CA ASN A 119 11.52 1.84 2.18
C ASN A 119 10.59 0.82 2.85
N VAL A 120 11.08 -0.38 3.18
CA VAL A 120 10.23 -1.48 3.64
C VAL A 120 10.77 -2.04 4.95
N ASN A 121 9.89 -2.30 5.91
CA ASN A 121 10.30 -2.96 7.14
C ASN A 121 10.73 -4.42 6.82
N TYR A 122 11.93 -4.78 7.22
CA TYR A 122 12.50 -6.12 7.01
C TYR A 122 11.77 -7.23 7.78
N ASP A 123 10.98 -6.89 8.80
CA ASP A 123 10.19 -7.82 9.60
C ASP A 123 8.84 -8.19 8.96
N PHE A 124 8.50 -7.59 7.81
CA PHE A 124 7.30 -8.01 7.09
C PHE A 124 7.37 -9.47 6.67
N ASP A 125 6.20 -10.11 6.60
CA ASP A 125 6.05 -11.47 6.07
C ASP A 125 6.70 -11.61 4.69
N ILE A 126 7.24 -12.79 4.40
CA ILE A 126 7.92 -13.09 3.13
C ILE A 126 7.03 -12.83 1.91
N GLU A 127 5.71 -13.03 2.04
CA GLU A 127 4.76 -12.81 0.95
C GLU A 127 4.58 -11.31 0.63
N VAL A 128 4.65 -10.44 1.64
CA VAL A 128 4.70 -8.99 1.44
C VAL A 128 5.99 -8.59 0.74
N LEU A 129 7.14 -9.09 1.23
CA LEU A 129 8.45 -8.80 0.67
C LEU A 129 8.56 -9.26 -0.80
N LYS A 130 7.98 -10.42 -1.16
CA LYS A 130 7.89 -10.91 -2.54
C LYS A 130 7.05 -9.98 -3.42
N SER A 131 5.91 -9.52 -2.92
CA SER A 131 5.06 -8.56 -3.64
C SER A 131 5.83 -7.29 -3.97
N VAL A 132 6.54 -6.74 -2.99
CA VAL A 132 7.35 -5.52 -3.17
C VAL A 132 8.53 -5.76 -4.14
N ALA A 133 9.21 -6.90 -4.05
CA ALA A 133 10.32 -7.24 -4.95
C ALA A 133 9.88 -7.26 -6.42
N ILE A 134 8.71 -7.83 -6.72
CA ILE A 134 8.11 -7.83 -8.07
C ILE A 134 7.80 -6.40 -8.53
N LEU A 135 7.21 -5.58 -7.66
CA LEU A 135 6.87 -4.19 -7.99
C LEU A 135 8.11 -3.35 -8.28
N TYR A 136 9.13 -3.42 -7.44
CA TYR A 136 10.38 -2.67 -7.67
C TYR A 136 11.14 -3.16 -8.91
N ARG A 137 11.15 -4.48 -9.17
CA ARG A 137 11.70 -5.04 -10.41
C ARG A 137 10.95 -4.52 -11.63
N THR A 138 9.63 -4.52 -11.60
CA THR A 138 8.80 -3.99 -12.69
C THR A 138 9.13 -2.53 -12.97
N TYR A 139 9.30 -1.72 -11.94
CA TYR A 139 9.68 -0.30 -12.10
C TYR A 139 11.06 -0.13 -12.73
N ALA A 140 12.05 -0.89 -12.24
CA ALA A 140 13.40 -0.86 -12.79
C ALA A 140 13.40 -1.14 -14.31
N TYR A 141 12.68 -2.18 -14.74
CA TYR A 141 12.58 -2.53 -16.14
C TYR A 141 11.80 -1.51 -16.97
N LYS A 142 10.74 -0.94 -16.41
CA LYS A 142 10.01 0.16 -17.07
C LYS A 142 10.92 1.36 -17.35
N GLN A 143 11.80 1.70 -16.44
CA GLN A 143 12.75 2.79 -16.64
C GLN A 143 13.82 2.42 -17.67
N MET A 144 14.47 1.25 -17.54
CA MET A 144 15.50 0.80 -18.46
C MET A 144 15.02 0.71 -19.90
N GLY A 145 13.78 0.25 -20.13
CA GLY A 145 13.17 0.19 -21.45
C GLY A 145 13.00 1.54 -22.14
N LYS A 146 12.94 2.64 -21.36
CA LYS A 146 12.80 3.99 -21.89
C LYS A 146 14.15 4.65 -22.21
N ILE A 147 15.12 4.53 -21.31
CA ILE A 147 16.34 5.35 -21.32
C ILE A 147 17.65 4.55 -21.18
N GLY A 148 17.55 3.21 -21.03
CA GLY A 148 18.69 2.30 -20.93
C GLY A 148 19.43 2.35 -19.59
N TYR A 149 18.93 3.07 -18.59
CA TYR A 149 19.41 3.12 -17.23
C TYR A 149 18.26 3.37 -16.26
N ILE A 150 18.53 3.22 -14.95
CA ILE A 150 17.58 3.52 -13.88
C ILE A 150 17.95 4.89 -13.31
N GLU A 151 17.02 5.81 -13.35
CA GLU A 151 17.15 7.10 -12.68
C GLU A 151 16.58 6.99 -11.26
N ILE A 152 17.33 7.48 -10.27
CA ILE A 152 16.84 7.51 -8.89
C ILE A 152 15.69 8.52 -8.84
N ASP A 153 14.52 8.04 -8.44
CA ASP A 153 13.30 8.83 -8.28
C ASP A 153 12.87 8.74 -6.81
N ASP A 154 13.34 9.69 -6.00
CA ASP A 154 13.02 9.76 -4.58
C ASP A 154 11.53 10.00 -4.29
N HIS A 155 10.76 10.46 -5.29
CA HIS A 155 9.30 10.55 -5.19
C HIS A 155 8.63 9.18 -5.32
N PHE A 156 9.28 8.24 -6.04
CA PHE A 156 8.79 6.86 -6.14
C PHE A 156 9.24 6.02 -4.95
N ALA A 157 10.57 5.93 -4.73
CA ALA A 157 11.17 5.20 -3.63
C ALA A 157 12.62 5.68 -3.43
N LYS A 158 12.96 6.02 -2.20
CA LYS A 158 14.33 6.43 -1.85
C LYS A 158 15.28 5.25 -2.07
N PHE A 159 16.42 5.53 -2.68
CA PHE A 159 17.45 4.52 -2.89
C PHE A 159 18.69 4.81 -2.05
N ARG A 160 19.22 3.77 -1.40
CA ARG A 160 20.56 3.78 -0.79
C ARG A 160 21.31 2.52 -1.20
N ASN A 161 22.60 2.71 -1.54
CA ASN A 161 23.45 1.58 -1.87
C ASN A 161 23.59 0.63 -0.67
N ILE A 162 23.61 -0.67 -0.93
CA ILE A 162 23.71 -1.72 0.10
C ILE A 162 24.97 -1.60 0.97
N SER A 163 26.06 -0.98 0.45
CA SER A 163 27.27 -0.70 1.22
C SER A 163 27.00 0.18 2.44
N TYR A 164 26.04 1.13 2.33
CA TYR A 164 25.60 1.94 3.46
C TYR A 164 25.04 1.07 4.58
N TYR A 165 24.19 0.10 4.26
CA TYR A 165 23.55 -0.79 5.23
C TYR A 165 24.54 -1.80 5.81
N LYS A 166 25.51 -2.28 5.03
CA LYS A 166 26.60 -3.14 5.52
C LYS A 166 27.43 -2.42 6.58
N LEU A 167 27.67 -1.13 6.43
CA LEU A 167 28.36 -0.34 7.44
C LEU A 167 27.48 -0.05 8.65
N LEU A 168 26.20 0.32 8.42
CA LEU A 168 25.27 0.70 9.48
C LEU A 168 24.93 -0.47 10.42
N TRP A 169 24.65 -1.65 9.86
CA TRP A 169 24.20 -2.83 10.63
C TRP A 169 25.30 -3.85 10.88
N PHE A 170 26.41 -3.71 10.24
CA PHE A 170 27.61 -4.52 10.40
C PHE A 170 27.33 -6.02 10.62
N LYS A 171 27.31 -6.53 11.88
CA LYS A 171 27.07 -7.94 12.21
C LYS A 171 25.62 -8.39 11.96
N ASP A 172 24.68 -7.50 12.00
CA ASP A 172 23.25 -7.80 11.83
C ASP A 172 22.78 -7.70 10.38
N TYR A 173 23.62 -7.19 9.47
CA TYR A 173 23.25 -7.00 8.07
C TYR A 173 22.72 -8.26 7.39
N ASP A 174 23.41 -9.38 7.53
CA ASP A 174 23.02 -10.65 6.90
C ASP A 174 21.68 -11.15 7.45
N LYS A 175 21.44 -11.01 8.74
CA LYS A 175 20.18 -11.36 9.39
C LYS A 175 19.03 -10.50 8.86
N ILE A 176 19.23 -9.20 8.80
CA ILE A 176 18.22 -8.20 8.39
C ILE A 176 17.90 -8.38 6.89
N SER A 177 18.91 -8.52 6.05
CA SER A 177 18.73 -8.61 4.59
C SER A 177 18.24 -9.98 4.10
N LYS A 178 18.35 -11.04 4.91
CA LYS A 178 18.10 -12.43 4.52
C LYS A 178 16.74 -12.64 3.83
N ASN A 179 15.67 -12.22 4.46
CA ASN A 179 14.32 -12.43 3.93
C ASN A 179 14.05 -11.58 2.68
N MET A 180 14.59 -10.37 2.62
CA MET A 180 14.49 -9.52 1.43
C MET A 180 15.24 -10.11 0.24
N LEU A 181 16.46 -10.60 0.44
CA LEU A 181 17.22 -11.32 -0.59
C LEU A 181 16.50 -12.58 -1.05
N ARG A 182 15.93 -13.34 -0.10
CA ARG A 182 15.11 -14.50 -0.41
C ARG A 182 13.91 -14.13 -1.28
N ALA A 183 13.18 -13.08 -0.93
CA ALA A 183 12.04 -12.58 -1.70
C ALA A 183 12.43 -12.17 -3.13
N ILE A 184 13.55 -11.45 -3.29
CA ILE A 184 14.10 -11.05 -4.59
C ILE A 184 14.43 -12.30 -5.44
N ASN A 185 15.06 -13.31 -4.87
CA ASN A 185 15.48 -14.51 -5.59
C ASN A 185 14.29 -15.43 -5.95
N GLU A 186 13.36 -15.65 -5.00
CA GLU A 186 12.19 -16.51 -5.26
C GLU A 186 11.19 -15.91 -6.26
N THR A 187 11.27 -14.61 -6.52
CA THR A 187 10.45 -13.90 -7.50
C THR A 187 11.23 -13.48 -8.75
N GLU A 188 12.39 -14.11 -9.01
CA GLU A 188 13.20 -13.81 -10.18
C GLU A 188 12.38 -13.94 -11.47
N CYS A 189 12.62 -13.04 -12.43
CA CYS A 189 11.92 -12.97 -13.72
C CYS A 189 10.42 -12.70 -13.65
N MET A 190 9.88 -12.31 -12.48
CA MET A 190 8.46 -11.99 -12.33
C MET A 190 8.22 -10.48 -12.39
N PHE A 191 7.16 -10.11 -13.10
CA PHE A 191 6.76 -8.72 -13.37
C PHE A 191 5.25 -8.57 -13.33
N ILE A 192 4.79 -7.33 -13.20
CA ILE A 192 3.39 -6.97 -13.30
C ILE A 192 3.16 -6.01 -14.47
N THR A 193 2.15 -6.30 -15.29
CA THR A 193 1.87 -5.57 -16.52
C THR A 193 0.39 -5.18 -16.61
N TYR A 194 0.13 -4.06 -17.30
CA TYR A 194 -1.19 -3.66 -17.76
C TYR A 194 -1.14 -3.47 -19.29
N ASN A 195 -2.05 -4.10 -20.02
CA ASN A 195 -2.05 -4.10 -21.48
C ASN A 195 -0.67 -4.49 -22.07
N ASN A 196 -0.02 -5.50 -21.49
CA ASN A 196 1.31 -6.00 -21.86
C ASN A 196 2.46 -5.00 -21.66
N ILE A 197 2.25 -3.89 -20.96
CA ILE A 197 3.26 -2.88 -20.65
C ILE A 197 3.57 -2.94 -19.16
N PHE A 198 4.86 -2.87 -18.78
CA PHE A 198 5.26 -2.76 -17.38
C PHE A 198 4.64 -1.54 -16.75
N ILE A 199 3.96 -1.71 -15.60
CA ILE A 199 3.34 -0.61 -14.89
C ILE A 199 4.39 0.26 -14.17
N LYS A 200 4.05 1.52 -13.84
CA LYS A 200 4.69 2.24 -12.74
C LYS A 200 3.93 1.81 -11.48
N PRO A 201 4.53 1.00 -10.60
CA PRO A 201 3.83 0.60 -9.40
C PRO A 201 3.77 1.77 -8.39
N TYR A 202 2.80 1.70 -7.49
CA TYR A 202 2.66 2.61 -6.38
C TYR A 202 2.59 1.80 -5.10
N ILE A 203 3.25 2.27 -4.06
CA ILE A 203 3.36 1.58 -2.76
C ILE A 203 3.28 2.63 -1.67
N HIS A 204 2.41 2.42 -0.70
CA HIS A 204 2.27 3.28 0.47
C HIS A 204 2.26 2.46 1.77
N ASN A 205 2.46 3.12 2.90
CA ASN A 205 2.52 2.40 4.19
C ASN A 205 1.15 1.93 4.66
N THR A 206 0.19 2.86 4.75
CA THR A 206 -1.19 2.55 5.17
C THR A 206 -2.14 3.58 4.56
N ASN A 207 -3.36 3.18 4.26
CA ASN A 207 -4.37 4.07 3.67
C ASN A 207 -5.49 4.41 4.68
N ASN A 208 -6.48 5.14 4.21
CA ASN A 208 -7.65 5.56 4.99
C ASN A 208 -8.81 4.54 4.98
N GLY A 209 -8.53 3.29 4.61
CA GLY A 209 -9.52 2.22 4.45
C GLY A 209 -9.82 1.87 2.98
N ASN A 210 -9.24 2.62 2.04
CA ASN A 210 -9.33 2.35 0.60
C ASN A 210 -8.06 2.81 -0.10
N THR A 211 -7.73 2.16 -1.24
CA THR A 211 -6.78 2.76 -2.18
C THR A 211 -7.46 3.88 -2.98
N ASP A 212 -6.66 4.74 -3.55
CA ASP A 212 -7.12 5.84 -4.39
C ASP A 212 -6.85 5.57 -5.88
N VAL A 213 -7.40 6.40 -6.72
CA VAL A 213 -7.20 6.38 -8.18
C VAL A 213 -6.37 7.59 -8.61
N LEU A 214 -5.71 7.47 -9.75
CA LEU A 214 -5.00 8.57 -10.37
C LEU A 214 -5.55 8.80 -11.77
N PRO A 215 -5.92 10.03 -12.16
CA PRO A 215 -6.39 10.32 -13.52
C PRO A 215 -5.42 9.79 -14.58
N ASN A 216 -5.97 9.13 -15.61
CA ASN A 216 -5.22 8.55 -16.72
C ASN A 216 -4.31 7.36 -16.37
N VAL A 217 -4.50 6.73 -15.21
CA VAL A 217 -3.79 5.52 -14.79
C VAL A 217 -4.80 4.41 -14.51
N GLU A 218 -5.32 3.79 -15.56
CA GLU A 218 -6.46 2.86 -15.54
C GLU A 218 -6.25 1.61 -14.67
N TYR A 219 -5.00 1.21 -14.39
CA TYR A 219 -4.71 0.06 -13.53
C TYR A 219 -4.73 0.42 -12.03
N LEU A 220 -4.77 1.69 -11.66
CA LEU A 220 -5.03 2.11 -10.29
C LEU A 220 -6.53 2.20 -10.08
N VAL A 221 -7.06 1.27 -9.33
CA VAL A 221 -8.48 1.21 -9.00
C VAL A 221 -8.67 1.32 -7.50
N LYS A 222 -9.81 1.85 -7.10
CA LYS A 222 -10.19 1.88 -5.69
C LYS A 222 -10.42 0.46 -5.18
N VAL A 223 -9.62 0.05 -4.21
CA VAL A 223 -9.70 -1.26 -3.54
C VAL A 223 -9.92 -1.03 -2.04
N PRO A 224 -10.89 -1.69 -1.41
CA PRO A 224 -11.06 -1.62 0.04
C PRO A 224 -9.84 -2.18 0.76
N SER A 225 -9.37 -1.51 1.81
CA SER A 225 -8.24 -1.94 2.63
C SER A 225 -8.49 -1.59 4.10
N LEU A 226 -9.63 -2.05 4.62
CA LEU A 226 -10.14 -1.64 5.94
C LEU A 226 -9.27 -2.12 7.11
N TRP A 227 -8.47 -3.16 6.93
CA TRP A 227 -7.45 -3.58 7.90
C TRP A 227 -6.36 -2.55 8.13
N ASP A 228 -6.15 -1.62 7.20
CA ASP A 228 -5.24 -0.48 7.40
C ASP A 228 -5.66 0.43 8.56
N LEU A 229 -6.96 0.44 8.90
CA LEU A 229 -7.50 1.22 10.03
C LEU A 229 -6.95 0.78 11.39
N THR A 230 -6.43 -0.44 11.49
CA THR A 230 -5.81 -0.98 12.71
C THR A 230 -4.32 -0.72 12.81
N SER A 231 -3.72 -0.14 11.76
CA SER A 231 -2.30 0.19 11.74
C SER A 231 -1.97 1.28 12.77
N SER A 232 -0.84 1.13 13.46
CA SER A 232 -0.31 2.17 14.35
C SER A 232 0.05 3.47 13.59
N MET A 233 0.20 3.40 12.27
CA MET A 233 0.47 4.54 11.40
C MET A 233 -0.81 5.19 10.84
N TYR A 234 -2.00 4.65 11.17
CA TYR A 234 -3.25 5.11 10.60
C TYR A 234 -3.62 6.54 11.02
N LEU A 235 -3.54 6.85 12.32
CA LEU A 235 -3.92 8.15 12.85
C LEU A 235 -2.68 8.95 13.24
N ASN A 236 -2.53 10.13 12.65
CA ASN A 236 -1.43 11.05 12.93
C ASN A 236 -1.97 12.45 13.18
N ILE A 237 -1.43 13.13 14.19
CA ILE A 237 -1.78 14.50 14.51
C ILE A 237 -0.56 15.39 14.38
N THR A 238 -0.65 16.38 13.47
CA THR A 238 0.38 17.39 13.26
C THR A 238 -0.19 18.76 13.61
N ARG A 239 0.50 19.53 14.42
CA ARG A 239 0.08 20.86 14.85
C ARG A 239 1.15 21.88 14.53
N TYR A 240 0.79 22.91 13.77
CA TYR A 240 1.65 24.04 13.44
C TYR A 240 1.05 25.35 13.92
N THR A 241 1.89 26.36 14.17
CA THR A 241 1.39 27.73 14.31
C THR A 241 0.90 28.25 12.96
N VAL A 242 0.02 29.23 12.97
CA VAL A 242 -0.49 29.88 11.75
C VAL A 242 0.67 30.42 10.91
N GLU A 243 1.67 31.06 11.55
CA GLU A 243 2.87 31.56 10.89
C GLU A 243 3.67 30.46 10.20
N LYS A 244 3.78 29.29 10.86
CA LYS A 244 4.51 28.17 10.28
C LYS A 244 3.81 27.59 9.05
N VAL A 245 2.49 27.51 9.06
CA VAL A 245 1.70 27.10 7.88
C VAL A 245 1.87 28.10 6.73
N ALA A 246 1.78 29.41 7.02
CA ALA A 246 2.02 30.46 6.02
C ALA A 246 3.42 30.30 5.36
N GLN A 247 4.45 30.15 6.19
CA GLN A 247 5.82 29.94 5.70
C GLN A 247 5.94 28.69 4.81
N LEU A 248 5.35 27.57 5.24
CA LEU A 248 5.44 26.29 4.50
C LEU A 248 4.68 26.32 3.17
N LEU A 249 3.58 27.06 3.12
CA LEU A 249 2.78 27.25 1.90
C LEU A 249 3.25 28.43 1.05
N ASN A 250 4.27 29.16 1.48
CA ASN A 250 4.77 30.38 0.85
C ASN A 250 3.66 31.43 0.63
N LEU A 251 2.88 31.67 1.69
CA LEU A 251 1.78 32.63 1.74
C LEU A 251 2.04 33.67 2.82
N ASP A 252 1.43 34.85 2.69
CA ASP A 252 1.39 35.80 3.78
C ASP A 252 0.43 35.31 4.88
N LYS A 253 0.72 35.64 6.14
CA LYS A 253 -0.13 35.22 7.26
C LYS A 253 -1.57 35.72 7.12
N ASP A 254 -1.74 36.92 6.60
CA ASP A 254 -3.03 37.53 6.41
C ASP A 254 -3.88 36.85 5.32
N ASP A 255 -3.24 36.07 4.45
CA ASP A 255 -3.93 35.23 3.45
C ASP A 255 -4.49 33.92 4.03
N LEU A 256 -4.14 33.57 5.28
CA LEU A 256 -4.62 32.33 5.94
C LEU A 256 -6.00 32.51 6.61
N PHE A 257 -6.84 33.38 6.14
CA PHE A 257 -8.16 33.65 6.72
C PHE A 257 -9.20 32.53 6.51
N GLY A 258 -8.84 31.45 5.86
CA GLY A 258 -9.69 30.26 5.71
C GLY A 258 -9.02 29.16 4.92
N ILE A 259 -9.18 27.94 5.42
CA ILE A 259 -8.79 26.71 4.71
C ILE A 259 -10.07 25.94 4.40
N LYS A 260 -10.32 25.70 3.10
CA LYS A 260 -11.53 25.03 2.63
C LYS A 260 -11.18 23.90 1.66
N ILE A 261 -11.60 22.69 1.99
CA ILE A 261 -11.53 21.56 1.07
C ILE A 261 -12.55 21.80 -0.04
N LEU A 262 -12.10 21.84 -1.30
CA LEU A 262 -12.94 22.09 -2.46
C LEU A 262 -13.43 20.80 -3.10
N ASP A 263 -12.59 19.80 -3.13
CA ASP A 263 -12.84 18.54 -3.84
C ASP A 263 -12.10 17.37 -3.18
N LEU A 264 -12.67 16.17 -3.30
CA LEU A 264 -12.12 14.91 -2.82
C LEU A 264 -11.94 13.95 -3.99
N THR A 265 -10.92 13.09 -3.87
CA THR A 265 -10.71 11.97 -4.79
C THR A 265 -11.73 10.85 -4.55
N GLU A 266 -11.80 9.86 -5.42
CA GLU A 266 -12.63 8.67 -5.23
C GLU A 266 -12.27 7.89 -3.96
N GLY A 267 -11.00 7.90 -3.55
CA GLY A 267 -10.50 7.30 -2.31
C GLY A 267 -10.83 8.12 -1.05
N GLY A 268 -11.45 9.29 -1.19
CA GLY A 268 -11.83 10.16 -0.07
C GLY A 268 -10.70 11.07 0.41
N CYS A 269 -9.61 11.17 -0.34
CA CYS A 269 -8.50 12.08 -0.07
C CYS A 269 -8.77 13.48 -0.61
N ILE A 270 -8.10 14.49 -0.04
CA ILE A 270 -8.18 15.86 -0.57
C ILE A 270 -7.56 15.89 -1.98
N ASN A 271 -8.37 16.30 -2.97
CA ASN A 271 -7.92 16.56 -4.33
C ASN A 271 -7.54 18.03 -4.50
N LYS A 272 -8.38 18.95 -3.99
CA LYS A 272 -8.09 20.38 -4.01
C LYS A 272 -8.46 21.04 -2.70
N VAL A 273 -7.60 21.95 -2.25
CA VAL A 273 -7.81 22.76 -1.05
C VAL A 273 -7.54 24.23 -1.36
N LYS A 274 -8.41 25.09 -0.88
CA LYS A 274 -8.25 26.55 -0.96
C LYS A 274 -7.76 27.07 0.37
N VAL A 275 -6.69 27.87 0.33
CA VAL A 275 -6.13 28.59 1.48
C VAL A 275 -6.13 30.08 1.13
N GLY A 276 -6.95 30.88 1.81
CA GLY A 276 -7.16 32.26 1.43
C GLY A 276 -7.67 32.39 -0.02
N TYR A 277 -6.86 32.98 -0.87
CA TYR A 277 -7.14 33.10 -2.31
C TYR A 277 -6.47 32.03 -3.17
N THR A 278 -5.51 31.28 -2.63
CA THR A 278 -4.71 30.29 -3.36
C THR A 278 -5.36 28.92 -3.32
N ILE A 279 -5.33 28.23 -4.45
CA ILE A 279 -5.79 26.82 -4.56
C ILE A 279 -4.56 25.94 -4.76
N PHE A 280 -4.42 24.95 -3.90
CA PHE A 280 -3.40 23.91 -3.96
C PHE A 280 -4.00 22.59 -4.44
N ASP A 281 -3.22 21.80 -5.18
CA ASP A 281 -3.44 20.38 -5.32
C ASP A 281 -3.25 19.67 -3.97
N GLY A 282 -4.02 18.62 -3.70
CA GLY A 282 -3.99 17.94 -2.42
C GLY A 282 -2.64 17.30 -2.11
N GLU A 283 -1.92 16.82 -3.13
CA GLU A 283 -0.58 16.24 -2.94
C GLU A 283 0.46 17.33 -2.69
N GLU A 284 0.40 18.42 -3.44
CA GLU A 284 1.26 19.59 -3.22
C GLU A 284 1.05 20.17 -1.80
N PHE A 285 -0.21 20.32 -1.37
CA PHE A 285 -0.54 20.79 -0.02
C PHE A 285 0.04 19.87 1.06
N ARG A 286 -0.12 18.55 0.89
CA ARG A 286 0.44 17.54 1.79
C ARG A 286 1.96 17.64 1.88
N GLN A 287 2.64 17.72 0.74
CA GLN A 287 4.10 17.76 0.67
C GLN A 287 4.67 19.04 1.27
N ASN A 288 4.11 20.20 0.92
CA ASN A 288 4.54 21.50 1.45
C ASN A 288 4.44 21.55 2.98
N LEU A 289 3.37 20.99 3.53
CA LEU A 289 3.15 20.91 4.97
C LEU A 289 3.80 19.69 5.64
N ASN A 290 4.51 18.85 4.88
CA ASN A 290 5.14 17.62 5.35
C ASN A 290 4.17 16.73 6.15
N LEU A 291 2.95 16.58 5.65
CA LEU A 291 1.90 15.77 6.28
C LEU A 291 1.96 14.31 5.80
N PRO A 292 1.57 13.34 6.64
CA PRO A 292 1.69 11.92 6.31
C PRO A 292 0.72 11.46 5.23
N SER A 293 -0.47 12.04 5.09
CA SER A 293 -1.47 11.65 4.08
C SER A 293 -2.31 12.82 3.61
N LYS A 294 -3.02 12.62 2.49
CA LYS A 294 -4.01 13.56 1.93
C LYS A 294 -5.39 13.46 2.58
N ASP A 295 -5.69 12.40 3.31
CA ASP A 295 -6.94 12.31 4.08
C ASP A 295 -6.72 12.95 5.44
N MET A 296 -7.33 14.11 5.64
CA MET A 296 -7.17 14.85 6.88
C MET A 296 -8.40 15.63 7.27
N THR A 297 -8.57 15.83 8.57
CA THR A 297 -9.43 16.85 9.17
C THR A 297 -8.57 18.02 9.60
N ILE A 298 -8.98 19.24 9.24
CA ILE A 298 -8.24 20.47 9.56
C ILE A 298 -9.02 21.22 10.62
N LEU A 299 -8.38 21.46 11.76
CA LEU A 299 -8.93 22.23 12.88
C LEU A 299 -8.11 23.52 13.04
N ILE A 300 -8.79 24.65 13.08
CA ILE A 300 -8.15 25.96 13.12
C ILE A 300 -8.58 26.65 14.41
N ASP A 301 -7.62 27.14 15.17
CA ASP A 301 -7.81 28.07 16.27
C ASP A 301 -6.99 29.36 16.06
N ASP A 302 -7.07 30.32 16.95
CA ASP A 302 -6.42 31.63 16.79
C ASP A 302 -4.89 31.56 16.66
N LYS A 303 -4.25 30.49 17.14
CA LYS A 303 -2.79 30.35 17.18
C LYS A 303 -2.28 29.18 16.36
N TYR A 304 -3.10 28.16 16.19
CA TYR A 304 -2.65 26.88 15.65
C TYR A 304 -3.59 26.34 14.57
N ILE A 305 -3.00 25.60 13.66
CA ILE A 305 -3.72 24.76 12.71
C ILE A 305 -3.31 23.32 13.02
N THR A 306 -4.28 22.47 13.31
CA THR A 306 -4.09 21.06 13.64
C THR A 306 -4.62 20.20 12.50
N PHE A 307 -3.77 19.33 12.00
CA PHE A 307 -4.07 18.37 10.95
C PHE A 307 -4.20 16.98 11.58
N VAL A 308 -5.38 16.38 11.50
CA VAL A 308 -5.64 15.00 11.94
C VAL A 308 -5.68 14.13 10.69
N ASN A 309 -4.56 13.51 10.37
CA ASN A 309 -4.38 12.69 9.17
C ASN A 309 -4.79 11.24 9.41
N ARG A 310 -5.43 10.63 8.41
CA ARG A 310 -5.73 9.20 8.32
C ARG A 310 -4.92 8.56 7.20
N GLY A 311 -4.13 7.52 7.54
CA GLY A 311 -3.21 6.88 6.63
C GLY A 311 -1.81 7.49 6.61
N HIS A 312 -0.91 6.87 5.84
CA HIS A 312 0.48 7.28 5.65
C HIS A 312 0.94 6.91 4.24
N GLY A 313 1.07 7.90 3.38
CA GLY A 313 1.39 7.80 1.96
C GLY A 313 0.34 8.46 1.08
N ASP A 314 0.40 8.16 -0.21
CA ASP A 314 -0.48 8.72 -1.25
C ASP A 314 -1.78 7.93 -1.47
N ASN A 315 -1.97 6.82 -0.78
CA ASN A 315 -3.07 5.87 -0.90
C ASN A 315 -3.14 5.15 -2.26
N LEU A 316 -2.10 5.23 -3.09
CA LEU A 316 -2.10 4.61 -4.42
C LEU A 316 -1.49 3.20 -4.41
N GLY A 317 -2.10 2.28 -5.13
CA GLY A 317 -1.59 0.93 -5.36
C GLY A 317 -1.53 0.05 -4.10
N LEU A 318 -0.36 -0.55 -3.80
CA LEU A 318 -0.21 -1.53 -2.73
C LEU A 318 -0.01 -0.87 -1.36
N SER A 319 -0.85 -1.23 -0.37
CA SER A 319 -0.60 -0.91 1.03
C SER A 319 0.33 -1.95 1.67
N LEU A 320 1.42 -1.51 2.30
CA LEU A 320 2.32 -2.40 3.03
C LEU A 320 1.65 -3.02 4.26
N ASN A 321 0.95 -2.21 5.06
CA ASN A 321 0.23 -2.72 6.23
C ASN A 321 -0.96 -3.59 5.83
N GLY A 322 -1.71 -3.19 4.80
CA GLY A 322 -2.79 -4.00 4.26
C GLY A 322 -2.30 -5.34 3.70
N SER A 323 -1.15 -5.34 3.03
CA SER A 323 -0.51 -6.56 2.55
C SER A 323 -0.06 -7.48 3.70
N ALA A 324 0.41 -6.90 4.81
CA ALA A 324 0.79 -7.67 6.00
C ALA A 324 -0.43 -8.37 6.62
N GLU A 325 -1.57 -7.71 6.69
CA GLU A 325 -2.79 -8.33 7.19
C GLU A 325 -3.33 -9.42 6.24
N LEU A 326 -3.23 -9.21 4.91
CA LEU A 326 -3.54 -10.25 3.93
C LEU A 326 -2.61 -11.47 4.07
N ALA A 327 -1.30 -11.27 4.26
CA ALA A 327 -0.36 -12.35 4.49
C ALA A 327 -0.68 -13.12 5.79
N LYS A 328 -0.99 -12.42 6.89
CA LYS A 328 -1.45 -13.03 8.15
C LYS A 328 -2.73 -13.86 7.95
N ALA A 329 -3.61 -13.44 7.02
CA ALA A 329 -4.81 -14.18 6.65
C ALA A 329 -4.52 -15.37 5.70
N GLY A 330 -3.23 -15.65 5.38
CA GLY A 330 -2.81 -16.76 4.53
C GLY A 330 -2.75 -16.45 3.03
N CYS A 331 -2.86 -15.19 2.62
CA CYS A 331 -2.69 -14.81 1.22
C CYS A 331 -1.21 -14.85 0.83
N ASN A 332 -0.91 -15.46 -0.31
CA ASN A 332 0.41 -15.42 -0.91
C ASN A 332 0.62 -14.11 -1.72
N TYR A 333 1.87 -13.86 -2.12
CA TYR A 333 2.25 -12.65 -2.87
C TYR A 333 1.48 -12.44 -4.18
N LEU A 334 1.07 -13.51 -4.88
CA LEU A 334 0.26 -13.41 -6.09
C LEU A 334 -1.14 -12.90 -5.78
N GLN A 335 -1.74 -13.39 -4.70
CA GLN A 335 -3.06 -12.96 -4.24
C GLN A 335 -3.01 -11.51 -3.74
N ILE A 336 -1.95 -11.13 -3.02
CA ILE A 336 -1.72 -9.74 -2.57
C ILE A 336 -1.61 -8.80 -3.77
N LEU A 337 -0.77 -9.12 -4.76
CA LEU A 337 -0.63 -8.32 -5.97
C LEU A 337 -1.93 -8.23 -6.76
N ASN A 338 -2.62 -9.35 -6.95
CA ASN A 338 -3.91 -9.35 -7.67
C ASN A 338 -5.00 -8.59 -6.90
N TYR A 339 -4.90 -8.50 -5.57
CA TYR A 339 -5.82 -7.72 -4.75
C TYR A 339 -5.69 -6.21 -5.03
N TYR A 340 -4.46 -5.69 -4.93
CA TYR A 340 -4.20 -4.26 -5.12
C TYR A 340 -4.14 -3.82 -6.59
N PHE A 341 -3.83 -4.74 -7.51
CA PHE A 341 -3.76 -4.49 -8.95
C PHE A 341 -4.63 -5.48 -9.73
N PRO A 342 -5.97 -5.48 -9.51
CA PRO A 342 -6.86 -6.51 -10.04
C PRO A 342 -7.00 -6.51 -11.56
N THR A 343 -6.67 -5.41 -12.22
CA THR A 343 -6.71 -5.26 -13.69
C THR A 343 -5.38 -5.62 -14.36
N CYS A 344 -4.33 -5.84 -13.56
CA CYS A 344 -3.01 -6.19 -14.05
C CYS A 344 -2.82 -7.70 -14.17
N LYS A 345 -1.84 -8.09 -14.98
CA LYS A 345 -1.38 -9.48 -15.13
C LYS A 345 -0.01 -9.64 -14.51
N ILE A 346 0.18 -10.75 -13.80
CA ILE A 346 1.49 -11.16 -13.31
C ILE A 346 2.11 -12.08 -14.35
N LYS A 347 3.31 -11.74 -14.82
CA LYS A 347 4.04 -12.47 -15.85
C LYS A 347 5.34 -13.00 -15.28
N LYS A 348 5.73 -14.20 -15.72
CA LYS A 348 7.04 -14.78 -15.49
C LYS A 348 7.70 -15.05 -16.81
N TYR A 349 8.89 -14.53 -17.01
CA TYR A 349 9.73 -14.78 -18.17
C TYR A 349 10.73 -15.90 -17.82
N VAL A 350 10.93 -16.83 -18.73
CA VAL A 350 11.76 -18.02 -18.51
C VAL A 350 13.01 -17.96 -19.38
#